data_6bf22684e35c2e3b2533be8794b39c89
#
_entry.id   6bf22684e35c2e3b2533be8794b39c89
#
_cell.length_a   1.000
_cell.length_b   1.000
_cell.length_c   1.000
_cell.angle_alpha   90.00
_cell.angle_beta   90.00
_cell.angle_gamma   90.00
#
_symmetry.space_group_name_H-M   'P 1'
#
loop_
_entity.id
_entity.type
_entity.pdbx_description
1 polymer ?
#
loop_
_entity_poly.entity_id
_entity_poly.type
_entity_poly.pdbx_seq_one_letter_code
_entity_poly.pdbx_strand_id
1 'polypeptide(L)'
;RSRRQRQMCIRDSLFAYYAKNDELRITDLHQGIIWGTHTEQTQKDERLINRFDYDGDYGTVLNRFLIQAGIGYPLTVHGTGGQTRAFIHIRDMVRCIELALNNPPARGERVKIINQMTETHRVRDLAELLAKISGAEVAYVPNPRKESAENELHVTNDTFLELGLEPTTLSEGLLHEVEEVARKYAERVDRSKIPAQSLWTKQQHAGVPDTEANHATDTAQADSAQA
;
A
#
# COMPACT_ATOMS: atom_id res chain seq x y z
N ARG A 1 -8.54 -17.72 -10.16
CA ARG A 1 -8.16 -16.92 -8.96
C ARG A 1 -6.68 -16.54 -9.10
N SER A 2 -6.35 -15.24 -8.92
CA SER A 2 -4.97 -14.77 -8.99
C SER A 2 -4.10 -15.38 -7.88
N ARG A 3 -2.75 -15.36 -8.07
CA ARG A 3 -1.80 -15.85 -7.05
C ARG A 3 -2.02 -15.13 -5.70
N ARG A 4 -2.30 -13.83 -5.74
CA ARG A 4 -2.57 -12.98 -4.57
C ARG A 4 -3.83 -13.43 -3.81
N GLN A 5 -4.93 -13.72 -4.51
CA GLN A 5 -6.16 -14.25 -3.90
C GLN A 5 -5.95 -15.61 -3.23
N ARG A 6 -5.12 -16.50 -3.82
CA ARG A 6 -4.81 -17.79 -3.21
C ARG A 6 -4.03 -17.64 -1.91
N GLN A 7 -3.06 -16.73 -1.86
CA GLN A 7 -2.28 -16.46 -0.64
C GLN A 7 -3.17 -15.91 0.49
N MET A 8 -4.09 -15.01 0.21
CA MET A 8 -5.04 -14.49 1.19
C MET A 8 -5.94 -15.63 1.73
N CYS A 9 -6.52 -16.46 0.86
CA CYS A 9 -7.34 -17.59 1.30
C CYS A 9 -6.58 -18.60 2.17
N ILE A 10 -5.28 -18.86 1.89
CA ILE A 10 -4.46 -19.73 2.72
C ILE A 10 -4.25 -19.12 4.10
N ARG A 11 -3.90 -17.85 4.19
CA ARG A 11 -3.72 -17.13 5.45
C ARG A 11 -5.00 -17.17 6.29
N ASP A 12 -6.14 -16.82 5.70
CA ASP A 12 -7.42 -16.78 6.39
C ASP A 12 -7.81 -18.17 6.91
N SER A 13 -7.55 -19.22 6.13
CA SER A 13 -7.77 -20.61 6.56
C SER A 13 -6.87 -21.03 7.71
N LEU A 14 -5.59 -20.63 7.70
CA LEU A 14 -4.66 -20.89 8.79
C LEU A 14 -5.07 -20.17 10.08
N PHE A 15 -5.46 -18.90 9.98
CA PHE A 15 -5.94 -18.13 11.13
C PHE A 15 -7.19 -18.77 11.74
N ALA A 16 -8.16 -19.16 10.90
CA ALA A 16 -9.37 -19.83 11.35
C ALA A 16 -9.06 -21.18 12.02
N TYR A 17 -8.10 -21.95 11.47
CA TYR A 17 -7.66 -23.21 12.05
C TYR A 17 -7.07 -23.01 13.45
N TYR A 18 -6.09 -22.12 13.61
CA TYR A 18 -5.44 -21.88 14.88
C TYR A 18 -6.36 -21.23 15.93
N ALA A 19 -7.25 -20.34 15.51
CA ALA A 19 -8.24 -19.76 16.42
C ALA A 19 -9.17 -20.83 16.99
N LYS A 20 -9.58 -21.82 16.16
CA LYS A 20 -10.52 -22.86 16.55
C LYS A 20 -9.87 -24.02 17.33
N ASN A 21 -8.71 -24.53 16.85
CA ASN A 21 -8.16 -25.77 17.37
C ASN A 21 -7.13 -25.53 18.51
N ASP A 22 -6.40 -24.42 18.45
CA ASP A 22 -5.39 -24.06 19.44
C ASP A 22 -5.86 -22.90 20.34
N GLU A 23 -7.12 -22.47 20.17
CA GLU A 23 -7.74 -21.37 20.91
C GLU A 23 -6.92 -20.07 20.91
N LEU A 24 -6.16 -19.83 19.83
CA LEU A 24 -5.37 -18.62 19.69
C LEU A 24 -6.30 -17.41 19.49
N ARG A 25 -5.99 -16.33 20.20
CA ARG A 25 -6.69 -15.05 20.10
C ARG A 25 -6.08 -14.25 18.96
N ILE A 26 -6.70 -14.31 17.78
CA ILE A 26 -6.17 -13.70 16.56
C ILE A 26 -7.01 -12.48 16.16
N THR A 27 -6.34 -11.33 16.04
CA THR A 27 -6.89 -10.15 15.38
C THR A 27 -6.14 -9.91 14.06
N ASP A 28 -6.86 -9.89 12.95
CA ASP A 28 -6.34 -9.60 11.61
C ASP A 28 -6.66 -8.15 11.25
N LEU A 29 -5.61 -7.33 11.05
CA LEU A 29 -5.72 -5.93 10.72
C LEU A 29 -5.61 -5.73 9.21
N HIS A 30 -6.71 -5.34 8.57
CA HIS A 30 -6.74 -4.98 7.15
C HIS A 30 -6.30 -3.53 6.98
N GLN A 31 -5.00 -3.36 6.75
CA GLN A 31 -4.33 -2.07 6.77
C GLN A 31 -4.49 -1.29 5.48
N GLY A 32 -4.87 -0.01 5.59
CA GLY A 32 -4.78 0.99 4.53
C GLY A 32 -3.33 1.42 4.25
N ILE A 33 -3.15 2.34 3.30
CA ILE A 33 -1.85 2.93 2.98
C ILE A 33 -1.45 3.86 4.11
N ILE A 34 -0.30 3.57 4.73
CA ILE A 34 0.25 4.41 5.79
C ILE A 34 0.90 5.66 5.18
N TRP A 35 0.68 6.79 5.84
CA TRP A 35 1.32 8.06 5.51
C TRP A 35 1.79 8.78 6.78
N GLY A 36 2.64 9.81 6.58
CA GLY A 36 3.21 10.56 7.69
C GLY A 36 4.48 9.94 8.26
N THR A 37 5.20 10.74 9.06
CA THR A 37 6.52 10.39 9.59
C THR A 37 6.56 10.40 11.11
N HIS A 38 5.56 11.01 11.78
CA HIS A 38 5.64 11.34 13.19
C HIS A 38 4.68 10.56 14.06
N THR A 39 5.27 9.94 15.10
CA THR A 39 4.61 9.49 16.32
C THR A 39 5.18 10.28 17.50
N GLU A 40 4.56 10.22 18.66
CA GLU A 40 5.09 10.86 19.88
C GLU A 40 6.53 10.37 20.20
N GLN A 41 6.85 9.14 19.88
CA GLN A 41 8.16 8.53 20.12
C GLN A 41 9.19 9.06 19.12
N THR A 42 8.85 9.11 17.85
CA THR A 42 9.79 9.61 16.80
C THR A 42 10.08 11.10 16.92
N GLN A 43 9.18 11.88 17.55
CA GLN A 43 9.44 13.28 17.87
C GLN A 43 10.49 13.47 18.95
N LYS A 44 10.66 12.48 19.85
CA LYS A 44 11.67 12.54 20.93
C LYS A 44 13.06 12.20 20.44
N ASP A 45 13.19 11.34 19.43
CA ASP A 45 14.47 10.89 18.90
C ASP A 45 14.35 10.56 17.40
N GLU A 46 15.05 11.32 16.55
CA GLU A 46 15.07 11.13 15.10
C GLU A 46 15.56 9.74 14.65
N ARG A 47 16.33 9.04 15.47
CA ARG A 47 16.78 7.67 15.19
C ARG A 47 15.65 6.64 15.19
N LEU A 48 14.49 6.99 15.73
CA LEU A 48 13.28 6.15 15.76
C LEU A 48 12.40 6.34 14.53
N ILE A 49 12.71 7.31 13.65
CA ILE A 49 11.95 7.57 12.42
C ILE A 49 12.20 6.43 11.44
N ASN A 50 11.12 5.86 10.91
CA ASN A 50 11.19 4.86 9.86
C ASN A 50 11.76 5.43 8.56
N ARG A 51 12.33 4.56 7.73
CA ARG A 51 12.71 4.91 6.38
C ARG A 51 11.51 5.49 5.63
N PHE A 52 11.70 6.64 5.03
CA PHE A 52 10.68 7.30 4.21
C PHE A 52 10.90 6.96 2.73
N ASP A 53 10.08 6.05 2.21
CA ASP A 53 10.18 5.60 0.82
C ASP A 53 9.39 6.50 -0.11
N TYR A 54 10.07 7.06 -1.12
CA TYR A 54 9.49 7.97 -2.11
C TYR A 54 9.74 7.52 -3.56
N ASP A 55 10.49 6.45 -3.75
CA ASP A 55 10.83 5.91 -5.07
C ASP A 55 9.64 5.23 -5.77
N GLY A 56 9.84 4.83 -7.02
CA GLY A 56 8.81 4.21 -7.83
C GLY A 56 8.42 2.80 -7.40
N ASP A 57 9.28 2.09 -6.66
CA ASP A 57 9.08 0.68 -6.27
C ASP A 57 8.47 0.53 -4.87
N TYR A 58 8.99 1.23 -3.87
CA TYR A 58 8.58 1.12 -2.47
C TYR A 58 7.76 2.29 -1.97
N GLY A 59 7.89 3.45 -2.61
CA GLY A 59 7.15 4.66 -2.22
C GLY A 59 5.65 4.50 -2.38
N THR A 60 4.90 4.73 -1.29
CA THR A 60 3.43 4.83 -1.37
C THR A 60 3.03 6.14 -2.05
N VAL A 61 1.84 6.18 -2.63
CA VAL A 61 1.39 7.34 -3.42
C VAL A 61 1.48 8.65 -2.65
N LEU A 62 1.02 8.66 -1.40
CA LEU A 62 0.98 9.89 -0.60
C LEU A 62 2.37 10.30 -0.13
N ASN A 63 3.22 9.37 0.31
CA ASN A 63 4.59 9.67 0.68
C ASN A 63 5.41 10.21 -0.51
N ARG A 64 5.18 9.68 -1.72
CA ARG A 64 5.77 10.24 -2.94
C ARG A 64 5.31 11.67 -3.20
N PHE A 65 4.02 11.94 -3.06
CA PHE A 65 3.47 13.29 -3.23
C PHE A 65 4.03 14.26 -2.20
N LEU A 66 4.19 13.85 -0.94
CA LEU A 66 4.78 14.67 0.12
C LEU A 66 6.22 15.08 -0.23
N ILE A 67 7.05 14.12 -0.68
CA ILE A 67 8.41 14.42 -1.13
C ILE A 67 8.39 15.33 -2.36
N GLN A 68 7.57 15.01 -3.37
CA GLN A 68 7.48 15.81 -4.58
C GLN A 68 7.11 17.26 -4.27
N ALA A 69 6.09 17.47 -3.43
CA ALA A 69 5.72 18.79 -2.97
C ALA A 69 6.86 19.50 -2.22
N GLY A 70 7.50 18.79 -1.28
CA GLY A 70 8.58 19.35 -0.46
C GLY A 70 9.83 19.79 -1.23
N ILE A 71 10.11 19.18 -2.40
CA ILE A 71 11.27 19.53 -3.24
C ILE A 71 10.91 20.38 -4.47
N GLY A 72 9.65 20.83 -4.58
CA GLY A 72 9.17 21.58 -5.75
C GLY A 72 9.17 20.74 -7.04
N TYR A 73 8.88 19.45 -6.95
CA TYR A 73 8.72 18.54 -8.09
C TYR A 73 7.23 18.33 -8.39
N PRO A 74 6.79 18.21 -9.66
CA PRO A 74 5.39 17.97 -9.96
C PRO A 74 4.85 16.69 -9.31
N LEU A 75 3.62 16.73 -8.80
CA LEU A 75 2.93 15.57 -8.25
C LEU A 75 2.59 14.58 -9.38
N THR A 76 3.25 13.44 -9.44
CA THR A 76 3.09 12.48 -10.53
C THR A 76 1.95 11.50 -10.28
N VAL A 77 0.82 11.71 -10.97
CA VAL A 77 -0.35 10.83 -10.95
C VAL A 77 -0.22 9.77 -12.03
N HIS A 78 -0.30 8.50 -11.65
CA HIS A 78 -0.24 7.38 -12.58
C HIS A 78 -1.60 7.13 -13.26
N GLY A 79 -1.64 7.14 -14.59
CA GLY A 79 -2.86 6.97 -15.40
C GLY A 79 -3.84 8.12 -15.16
N THR A 80 -5.12 7.81 -14.99
CA THR A 80 -6.18 8.79 -14.73
C THR A 80 -6.27 9.25 -13.27
N GLY A 81 -5.57 8.57 -12.36
CA GLY A 81 -5.72 8.79 -10.92
C GLY A 81 -7.08 8.42 -10.34
N GLY A 82 -7.92 7.67 -11.09
CA GLY A 82 -9.27 7.28 -10.67
C GLY A 82 -9.32 6.15 -9.63
N GLN A 83 -8.15 5.58 -9.28
CA GLN A 83 -8.09 4.51 -8.28
C GLN A 83 -8.34 5.07 -6.88
N THR A 84 -9.33 4.49 -6.18
CA THR A 84 -9.61 4.78 -4.77
C THR A 84 -8.72 3.93 -3.87
N ARG A 85 -8.14 4.53 -2.85
CA ARG A 85 -7.29 3.88 -1.84
C ARG A 85 -7.72 4.31 -0.44
N ALA A 86 -7.53 3.41 0.53
CA ALA A 86 -7.70 3.70 1.95
C ALA A 86 -6.38 4.16 2.56
N PHE A 87 -6.42 5.16 3.41
CA PHE A 87 -5.27 5.77 4.05
C PHE A 87 -5.41 5.78 5.57
N ILE A 88 -4.27 5.78 6.25
CA ILE A 88 -4.18 5.93 7.69
C ILE A 88 -2.87 6.65 8.05
N HIS A 89 -2.93 7.59 8.98
CA HIS A 89 -1.72 8.22 9.52
C HIS A 89 -0.92 7.22 10.38
N ILE A 90 0.42 7.32 10.38
CA ILE A 90 1.29 6.37 11.11
C ILE A 90 0.98 6.35 12.62
N ARG A 91 0.65 7.50 13.22
CA ARG A 91 0.24 7.59 14.63
C ARG A 91 -1.02 6.78 14.90
N ASP A 92 -2.02 6.90 14.04
CA ASP A 92 -3.28 6.20 14.17
C ASP A 92 -3.11 4.70 13.92
N MET A 93 -2.20 4.32 13.01
CA MET A 93 -1.84 2.93 12.77
C MET A 93 -1.28 2.28 14.05
N VAL A 94 -0.36 2.94 14.73
CA VAL A 94 0.18 2.47 16.02
C VAL A 94 -0.93 2.37 17.05
N ARG A 95 -1.79 3.39 17.16
CA ARG A 95 -2.92 3.39 18.09
C ARG A 95 -3.91 2.26 17.81
N CYS A 96 -4.19 1.93 16.57
CA CYS A 96 -5.01 0.77 16.20
C CYS A 96 -4.42 -0.55 16.73
N ILE A 97 -3.09 -0.72 16.64
CA ILE A 97 -2.43 -1.92 17.17
C ILE A 97 -2.61 -1.99 18.69
N GLU A 98 -2.40 -0.89 19.42
CA GLU A 98 -2.62 -0.84 20.87
C GLU A 98 -4.08 -1.18 21.24
N LEU A 99 -5.04 -0.59 20.54
CA LEU A 99 -6.47 -0.87 20.75
C LEU A 99 -6.80 -2.34 20.46
N ALA A 100 -6.24 -2.92 19.40
CA ALA A 100 -6.45 -4.33 19.06
C ALA A 100 -5.86 -5.28 20.12
N LEU A 101 -4.66 -4.97 20.64
CA LEU A 101 -4.02 -5.75 21.70
C LEU A 101 -4.80 -5.69 23.02
N ASN A 102 -5.41 -4.56 23.34
CA ASN A 102 -6.21 -4.38 24.54
C ASN A 102 -7.63 -4.97 24.41
N ASN A 103 -8.10 -5.24 23.19
CA ASN A 103 -9.44 -5.77 22.91
C ASN A 103 -9.38 -7.02 22.02
N PRO A 104 -8.61 -8.04 22.39
CA PRO A 104 -8.52 -9.28 21.61
C PRO A 104 -9.83 -10.07 21.66
N PRO A 105 -10.09 -10.97 20.69
CA PRO A 105 -11.21 -11.91 20.81
C PRO A 105 -11.03 -12.85 22.02
N ALA A 106 -12.10 -13.46 22.51
CA ALA A 106 -12.00 -14.49 23.52
C ALA A 106 -11.35 -15.77 22.97
N ARG A 107 -10.92 -16.68 23.86
CA ARG A 107 -10.38 -17.98 23.45
C ARG A 107 -11.44 -18.80 22.77
N GLY A 108 -11.10 -19.46 21.67
CA GLY A 108 -12.04 -20.26 20.87
C GLY A 108 -13.01 -19.45 19.99
N GLU A 109 -12.99 -18.12 20.07
CA GLU A 109 -13.74 -17.27 19.15
C GLU A 109 -13.10 -17.20 17.77
N ARG A 110 -13.91 -16.72 16.80
CA ARG A 110 -13.44 -16.48 15.45
C ARG A 110 -12.37 -15.40 15.44
N VAL A 111 -11.53 -15.45 14.39
CA VAL A 111 -10.61 -14.37 14.07
C VAL A 111 -11.36 -13.04 13.98
N LYS A 112 -10.90 -12.05 14.74
CA LYS A 112 -11.44 -10.70 14.70
C LYS A 112 -10.78 -9.94 13.55
N ILE A 113 -11.56 -9.57 12.54
CA ILE A 113 -11.05 -8.84 11.38
C ILE A 113 -11.46 -7.37 11.53
N ILE A 114 -10.50 -6.45 11.46
CA ILE A 114 -10.75 -5.02 11.62
C ILE A 114 -10.04 -4.25 10.50
N ASN A 115 -10.77 -3.32 9.86
CA ASN A 115 -10.19 -2.41 8.89
C ASN A 115 -9.39 -1.32 9.61
N GLN A 116 -8.09 -1.25 9.32
CA GLN A 116 -7.18 -0.28 9.89
C GLN A 116 -6.96 0.85 8.85
N MET A 117 -7.87 1.81 8.85
CA MET A 117 -7.87 2.94 7.91
C MET A 117 -8.62 4.12 8.51
N THR A 118 -8.39 5.31 7.98
CA THR A 118 -9.05 6.55 8.39
C THR A 118 -9.99 7.07 7.30
N GLU A 119 -9.49 7.20 6.09
CA GLU A 119 -10.17 7.82 4.97
C GLU A 119 -9.93 7.06 3.66
N THR A 120 -10.84 7.24 2.69
CA THR A 120 -10.65 6.77 1.32
C THR A 120 -10.63 7.96 0.36
N HIS A 121 -9.65 8.00 -0.53
CA HIS A 121 -9.52 9.03 -1.55
C HIS A 121 -9.16 8.45 -2.90
N ARG A 122 -9.63 9.09 -3.97
CA ARG A 122 -9.08 8.87 -5.31
C ARG A 122 -7.70 9.52 -5.40
N VAL A 123 -6.80 8.89 -6.11
CA VAL A 123 -5.42 9.39 -6.23
C VAL A 123 -5.36 10.80 -6.82
N ARG A 124 -6.23 11.12 -7.80
CA ARG A 124 -6.31 12.46 -8.40
C ARG A 124 -6.80 13.51 -7.40
N ASP A 125 -7.83 13.19 -6.60
CA ASP A 125 -8.40 14.12 -5.63
C ASP A 125 -7.37 14.44 -4.53
N LEU A 126 -6.57 13.44 -4.16
CA LEU A 126 -5.46 13.57 -3.23
C LEU A 126 -4.34 14.46 -3.80
N ALA A 127 -4.00 14.30 -5.08
CA ALA A 127 -3.01 15.16 -5.74
C ALA A 127 -3.50 16.62 -5.81
N GLU A 128 -4.78 16.84 -6.12
CA GLU A 128 -5.38 18.17 -6.15
C GLU A 128 -5.40 18.82 -4.76
N LEU A 129 -5.74 18.05 -3.71
CA LEU A 129 -5.70 18.54 -2.34
C LEU A 129 -4.30 19.01 -1.97
N LEU A 130 -3.30 18.19 -2.24
CA LEU A 130 -1.91 18.51 -1.92
C LEU A 130 -1.37 19.66 -2.79
N ALA A 131 -1.76 19.74 -4.06
CA ALA A 131 -1.41 20.86 -4.93
C ALA A 131 -1.94 22.20 -4.41
N LYS A 132 -3.17 22.24 -3.89
CA LYS A 132 -3.74 23.44 -3.25
C LYS A 132 -2.96 23.88 -2.01
N ILE A 133 -2.45 22.93 -1.22
CA ILE A 133 -1.72 23.22 0.01
C ILE A 133 -0.28 23.67 -0.32
N SER A 134 0.41 22.97 -1.22
CA SER A 134 1.83 23.14 -1.48
C SER A 134 2.16 24.07 -2.65
N GLY A 135 1.18 24.40 -3.50
CA GLY A 135 1.41 25.11 -4.75
C GLY A 135 2.11 24.27 -5.85
N ALA A 136 2.28 22.96 -5.64
CA ALA A 136 2.91 22.08 -6.61
C ALA A 136 2.00 21.83 -7.83
N GLU A 137 2.59 21.66 -9.01
CA GLU A 137 1.87 21.26 -10.21
C GLU A 137 1.50 19.77 -10.18
N VAL A 138 0.39 19.39 -10.83
CA VAL A 138 -0.01 17.98 -11.01
C VAL A 138 0.32 17.52 -12.41
N ALA A 139 1.10 16.46 -12.54
CA ALA A 139 1.48 15.85 -13.82
C ALA A 139 0.95 14.42 -13.92
N TYR A 140 0.24 14.12 -15.01
CA TYR A 140 -0.26 12.78 -15.30
C TYR A 140 0.77 12.01 -16.13
N VAL A 141 1.14 10.82 -15.65
CA VAL A 141 2.15 9.95 -16.28
C VAL A 141 1.56 8.57 -16.60
N PRO A 142 2.08 7.84 -17.59
CA PRO A 142 1.63 6.48 -17.86
C PRO A 142 1.67 5.60 -16.62
N ASN A 143 0.61 4.80 -16.39
CA ASN A 143 0.59 3.89 -15.25
C ASN A 143 1.52 2.69 -15.52
N PRO A 144 2.59 2.49 -14.72
CA PRO A 144 3.50 1.36 -14.88
C PRO A 144 2.86 0.04 -14.44
N ARG A 145 1.71 0.08 -13.77
CA ARG A 145 0.97 -1.08 -13.26
C ARG A 145 -0.22 -1.38 -14.17
N LYS A 146 -0.49 -2.66 -14.40
CA LYS A 146 -1.69 -3.13 -15.10
C LYS A 146 -2.89 -3.11 -14.14
N GLU A 147 -3.37 -1.94 -13.80
CA GLU A 147 -4.55 -1.74 -12.94
C GLU A 147 -5.70 -1.15 -13.76
N SER A 148 -6.93 -1.36 -13.29
CA SER A 148 -8.10 -0.66 -13.84
C SER A 148 -7.92 0.85 -13.67
N ALA A 149 -8.36 1.64 -14.66
CA ALA A 149 -8.27 3.09 -14.62
C ALA A 149 -9.05 3.68 -13.41
N GLU A 150 -10.13 3.04 -13.05
CA GLU A 150 -10.98 3.40 -11.91
C GLU A 150 -11.36 2.15 -11.11
N ASN A 151 -11.55 2.32 -9.81
CA ASN A 151 -12.16 1.35 -8.92
C ASN A 151 -12.88 2.07 -7.79
N GLU A 152 -13.92 1.44 -7.28
CA GLU A 152 -14.59 1.89 -6.06
C GLU A 152 -14.12 1.04 -4.88
N LEU A 153 -13.95 1.67 -3.73
CA LEU A 153 -13.58 1.04 -2.49
C LEU A 153 -14.47 1.57 -1.37
N HIS A 154 -15.40 0.73 -0.90
CA HIS A 154 -16.26 1.05 0.23
C HIS A 154 -15.80 0.25 1.45
N VAL A 155 -15.15 0.92 2.36
CA VAL A 155 -14.67 0.34 3.63
C VAL A 155 -14.94 1.33 4.76
N THR A 156 -15.28 0.81 5.93
CA THR A 156 -15.51 1.59 7.14
C THR A 156 -14.53 1.17 8.23
N ASN A 157 -14.38 2.04 9.23
CA ASN A 157 -13.50 1.84 10.38
C ASN A 157 -14.28 1.91 11.70
N ASP A 158 -15.55 1.54 11.68
CA ASP A 158 -16.47 1.71 12.81
C ASP A 158 -15.93 1.05 14.09
N THR A 159 -15.35 -0.15 13.98
CA THR A 159 -14.82 -0.87 15.14
C THR A 159 -13.73 -0.09 15.88
N PHE A 160 -12.78 0.54 15.18
CA PHE A 160 -11.75 1.31 15.88
C PHE A 160 -12.28 2.63 16.42
N LEU A 161 -13.24 3.27 15.74
CA LEU A 161 -13.92 4.46 16.25
C LEU A 161 -14.67 4.14 17.54
N GLU A 162 -15.41 3.03 17.60
CA GLU A 162 -16.07 2.55 18.82
C GLU A 162 -15.10 2.21 19.95
N LEU A 163 -13.88 1.76 19.62
CA LEU A 163 -12.82 1.49 20.59
C LEU A 163 -12.08 2.77 21.04
N GLY A 164 -12.47 3.95 20.55
CA GLY A 164 -11.91 5.24 20.94
C GLY A 164 -10.70 5.68 20.14
N LEU A 165 -10.62 5.28 18.85
CA LEU A 165 -9.68 5.90 17.92
C LEU A 165 -10.16 7.32 17.56
N GLU A 166 -9.29 8.29 17.77
CA GLU A 166 -9.44 9.66 17.28
C GLU A 166 -8.58 9.82 16.01
N PRO A 167 -9.18 9.72 14.80
CA PRO A 167 -8.40 9.62 13.58
C PRO A 167 -7.82 10.97 13.15
N THR A 168 -6.58 10.95 12.67
CA THR A 168 -5.94 12.08 12.01
C THR A 168 -6.36 12.10 10.54
N THR A 169 -7.05 13.15 10.12
CA THR A 169 -7.48 13.32 8.74
C THR A 169 -6.38 13.91 7.87
N LEU A 170 -6.45 13.68 6.57
CA LEU A 170 -5.52 14.26 5.61
C LEU A 170 -5.60 15.80 5.61
N SER A 171 -6.79 16.37 5.77
CA SER A 171 -6.98 17.81 5.81
C SER A 171 -6.28 18.48 6.99
N GLU A 172 -6.13 17.77 8.11
CA GLU A 172 -5.50 18.29 9.32
C GLU A 172 -3.97 18.06 9.34
N GLY A 173 -3.51 16.93 8.80
CA GLY A 173 -2.11 16.52 8.92
C GLY A 173 -1.22 16.87 7.73
N LEU A 174 -1.76 17.01 6.51
CA LEU A 174 -0.96 17.13 5.30
C LEU A 174 -0.03 18.33 5.26
N LEU A 175 -0.49 19.49 5.68
CA LEU A 175 0.33 20.72 5.65
C LEU A 175 1.56 20.55 6.52
N HIS A 176 1.38 20.07 7.74
CA HIS A 176 2.48 19.85 8.68
C HIS A 176 3.49 18.83 8.11
N GLU A 177 3.02 17.72 7.54
CA GLU A 177 3.89 16.70 6.95
C GLU A 177 4.66 17.24 5.74
N VAL A 178 4.05 18.07 4.88
CA VAL A 178 4.74 18.70 3.74
C VAL A 178 5.87 19.59 4.22
N GLU A 179 5.62 20.46 5.20
CA GLU A 179 6.62 21.37 5.74
C GLU A 179 7.78 20.61 6.39
N GLU A 180 7.47 19.56 7.15
CA GLU A 180 8.47 18.76 7.83
C GLU A 180 9.32 17.94 6.85
N VAL A 181 8.68 17.31 5.88
CA VAL A 181 9.36 16.55 4.82
C VAL A 181 10.27 17.48 4.02
N ALA A 182 9.80 18.66 3.65
CA ALA A 182 10.61 19.66 2.96
C ALA A 182 11.85 20.04 3.78
N ARG A 183 11.68 20.31 5.07
CA ARG A 183 12.76 20.72 5.95
C ARG A 183 13.79 19.62 6.19
N LYS A 184 13.37 18.36 6.36
CA LYS A 184 14.27 17.27 6.79
C LYS A 184 14.89 16.48 5.64
N TYR A 185 14.18 16.33 4.53
CA TYR A 185 14.52 15.34 3.51
C TYR A 185 14.82 15.92 2.14
N ALA A 186 14.49 17.19 1.85
CA ALA A 186 14.66 17.78 0.53
C ALA A 186 16.07 17.62 -0.04
N GLU A 187 17.10 17.88 0.77
CA GLU A 187 18.50 17.77 0.37
C GLU A 187 18.99 16.31 0.16
N ARG A 188 18.26 15.33 0.69
CA ARG A 188 18.62 13.90 0.62
C ARG A 188 17.93 13.18 -0.54
N VAL A 189 17.05 13.87 -1.26
CA VAL A 189 16.25 13.25 -2.31
C VAL A 189 17.03 13.11 -3.61
N ASP A 190 17.14 11.88 -4.08
CA ASP A 190 17.61 11.57 -5.42
C ASP A 190 16.44 11.66 -6.41
N ARG A 191 16.37 12.76 -7.16
CA ARG A 191 15.29 13.02 -8.13
C ARG A 191 15.18 11.94 -9.23
N SER A 192 16.26 11.24 -9.54
CA SER A 192 16.29 10.19 -10.56
C SER A 192 15.47 8.95 -10.16
N LYS A 193 15.19 8.77 -8.86
CA LYS A 193 14.40 7.67 -8.31
C LYS A 193 12.89 7.94 -8.29
N ILE A 194 12.48 9.20 -8.49
CA ILE A 194 11.07 9.59 -8.48
C ILE A 194 10.29 8.99 -9.66
N PRO A 195 10.80 9.00 -10.92
CA PRO A 195 10.11 8.37 -12.03
C PRO A 195 9.95 6.86 -11.78
N ALA A 196 8.70 6.39 -11.75
CA ALA A 196 8.41 4.98 -11.55
C ALA A 196 8.87 4.15 -12.77
N GLN A 197 10.08 3.63 -12.69
CA GLN A 197 10.54 2.54 -13.54
C GLN A 197 10.68 1.32 -12.63
N SER A 198 9.61 0.51 -12.55
CA SER A 198 9.67 -0.72 -11.78
C SER A 198 10.77 -1.65 -12.34
N LEU A 199 11.82 -1.85 -11.58
CA LEU A 199 12.88 -2.81 -11.88
C LEU A 199 12.33 -4.24 -11.93
N TRP A 200 11.26 -4.50 -11.19
CA TRP A 200 10.60 -5.81 -11.14
C TRP A 200 9.96 -6.23 -12.46
N THR A 201 9.48 -5.28 -13.29
CA THR A 201 8.93 -5.58 -14.61
C THR A 201 10.00 -5.87 -15.66
N LYS A 202 11.22 -5.34 -15.52
CA LYS A 202 12.33 -5.59 -16.44
C LYS A 202 12.98 -6.96 -16.22
N GLN A 203 13.01 -7.48 -14.99
CA GLN A 203 13.60 -8.79 -14.68
C GLN A 203 12.70 -9.96 -15.07
N GLN A 204 11.37 -9.78 -15.17
CA GLN A 204 10.47 -10.85 -15.59
C GLN A 204 10.54 -11.20 -17.08
N HIS A 205 11.14 -10.36 -17.93
CA HIS A 205 11.31 -10.63 -19.37
C HIS A 205 12.71 -11.10 -19.75
N ALA A 206 13.65 -11.18 -18.83
CA ALA A 206 15.04 -11.56 -19.12
C ALA A 206 15.43 -12.99 -18.67
N GLY A 207 14.51 -13.81 -18.16
CA GLY A 207 14.94 -15.03 -17.50
C GLY A 207 13.96 -16.21 -17.39
N VAL A 208 13.09 -16.43 -18.37
CA VAL A 208 12.44 -17.74 -18.54
C VAL A 208 12.48 -18.07 -20.03
N PRO A 209 13.32 -19.03 -20.48
CA PRO A 209 13.15 -19.59 -21.82
C PRO A 209 11.78 -20.26 -21.85
N ASP A 210 10.98 -19.95 -22.88
CA ASP A 210 9.75 -20.67 -23.20
C ASP A 210 10.03 -22.15 -23.37
N THR A 211 9.86 -22.93 -22.32
CA THR A 211 9.93 -24.41 -22.36
C THR A 211 8.62 -25.05 -22.83
N GLU A 212 7.67 -24.28 -23.34
CA GLU A 212 6.42 -24.82 -23.88
C GLU A 212 6.37 -24.99 -25.41
N ALA A 213 7.46 -24.71 -26.14
CA ALA A 213 7.47 -24.87 -27.61
C ALA A 213 7.96 -26.24 -28.12
N ASN A 214 8.34 -27.19 -27.23
CA ASN A 214 8.91 -28.48 -27.68
C ASN A 214 8.06 -29.73 -27.39
N HIS A 215 6.77 -29.61 -27.11
CA HIS A 215 5.89 -30.77 -26.95
C HIS A 215 4.85 -30.97 -28.07
N ALA A 216 4.93 -30.21 -29.17
CA ALA A 216 3.96 -30.34 -30.27
C ALA A 216 4.52 -30.99 -31.56
N THR A 217 5.76 -31.47 -31.58
CA THR A 217 6.35 -32.07 -32.80
C THR A 217 6.72 -33.54 -32.69
N ASP A 218 6.44 -34.25 -31.58
CA ASP A 218 6.83 -35.67 -31.40
C ASP A 218 5.66 -36.67 -31.49
N THR A 219 4.45 -36.22 -31.87
CA THR A 219 3.32 -37.16 -32.07
C THR A 219 2.89 -37.35 -33.53
N ALA A 220 3.67 -36.82 -34.49
CA ALA A 220 3.34 -36.97 -35.93
C ALA A 220 4.25 -37.94 -36.72
N GLN A 221 5.12 -38.71 -36.07
CA GLN A 221 6.04 -39.60 -36.74
C GLN A 221 5.98 -41.10 -36.31
N ALA A 222 4.93 -41.50 -35.59
CA ALA A 222 4.77 -42.89 -35.16
C ALA A 222 3.71 -43.73 -35.91
N ASP A 223 3.05 -43.18 -36.96
CA ASP A 223 1.95 -43.88 -37.67
C ASP A 223 2.22 -44.21 -39.15
N SER A 224 3.49 -44.30 -39.58
CA SER A 224 3.82 -44.73 -40.97
C SER A 224 4.78 -45.90 -41.09
N ALA A 225 4.79 -46.84 -40.13
CA ALA A 225 5.57 -48.06 -40.23
C ALA A 225 4.80 -49.27 -39.67
N GLN A 226 3.64 -49.60 -40.27
CA GLN A 226 3.02 -50.93 -40.31
C GLN A 226 1.85 -50.92 -41.32
N ALA A 227 2.18 -51.15 -42.57
CA ALA A 227 1.30 -51.81 -43.54
C ALA A 227 2.20 -52.49 -44.58
#